data_95e3be0bfb25065a07e2c20342e32cba
#
_entry.id   95e3be0bfb25065a07e2c20342e32cba
#
_cell.length_a   1.000
_cell.length_b   1.000
_cell.length_c   1.000
_cell.angle_alpha   90.00
_cell.angle_beta   90.00
_cell.angle_gamma   90.00
#
_symmetry.space_group_name_H-M   'P 1'
#
loop_
_entity.id
_entity.type
_entity.pdbx_description
1 polymer ?
#
loop_
_entity_poly.entity_id
_entity_poly.type
_entity_poly.pdbx_seq_one_letter_code
_entity_poly.pdbx_strand_id
1 'polypeptide(L)'
;SRKPFPYCKWIQGDAFDAEHLRSVIVNGDYDAVINCIGLLNQFAESAPEKAVYINSYLPHQIVAWLGGKRTRLVQMSTDCVFAGNTGPYSEGAFPDGRSYYDRTKALGEVDDGKNLTFRNSIIGPDINENGIGLFHWFMKQKGYINGFTKAVWTGVTTLTLAKAMENALVQNLTGLYNLVNNQSITKYDLLCLFNKYFRNNEVVINRSENLVLDKTLVCNRTDFNFVVPTYEQMVIEMKGWVDNHKELYPLY
;
A
#
# COMPACT_ATOMS: atom_id res chain seq x y z
N SER A 1 -12.78 11.16 -5.86
CA SER A 1 -11.56 11.86 -5.41
C SER A 1 -11.72 13.36 -5.45
N ARG A 2 -10.83 14.11 -4.77
CA ARG A 2 -10.83 15.60 -4.76
C ARG A 2 -10.29 16.23 -6.05
N LYS A 3 -9.45 15.49 -6.78
CA LYS A 3 -8.85 15.92 -8.05
C LYS A 3 -9.25 14.99 -9.18
N PRO A 4 -9.44 15.48 -10.40
CA PRO A 4 -9.75 14.64 -11.56
C PRO A 4 -8.59 13.72 -11.91
N PHE A 5 -8.93 12.58 -12.52
CA PHE A 5 -7.97 11.67 -13.12
C PHE A 5 -8.42 11.38 -14.56
N PRO A 6 -7.58 11.62 -15.58
CA PRO A 6 -8.01 11.67 -16.98
C PRO A 6 -8.35 10.30 -17.58
N TYR A 7 -7.91 9.20 -16.96
CA TYR A 7 -8.04 7.85 -17.53
C TYR A 7 -9.26 7.07 -17.04
N CYS A 8 -10.13 7.67 -16.22
CA CYS A 8 -11.35 7.02 -15.77
C CYS A 8 -12.47 8.04 -15.53
N LYS A 9 -13.71 7.53 -15.44
CA LYS A 9 -14.84 8.36 -15.01
C LYS A 9 -14.55 8.86 -13.59
N TRP A 10 -14.47 10.19 -13.45
CA TRP A 10 -14.22 10.85 -12.19
C TRP A 10 -15.50 11.36 -11.56
N ILE A 11 -15.66 11.13 -10.27
CA ILE A 11 -16.71 11.72 -9.44
C ILE A 11 -16.00 12.52 -8.34
N GLN A 12 -16.26 13.82 -8.27
CA GLN A 12 -15.72 14.67 -7.23
C GLN A 12 -16.37 14.33 -5.89
N GLY A 13 -15.58 14.23 -4.84
CA GLY A 13 -16.09 13.97 -3.50
C GLY A 13 -14.99 13.98 -2.45
N ASP A 14 -15.38 14.17 -1.20
CA ASP A 14 -14.55 14.01 -0.01
C ASP A 14 -15.04 12.80 0.79
N ALA A 15 -14.09 12.04 1.35
CA ALA A 15 -14.42 10.86 2.16
C ALA A 15 -15.10 11.21 3.49
N PHE A 16 -15.03 12.47 3.92
CA PHE A 16 -15.75 12.97 5.08
C PHE A 16 -17.23 13.32 4.80
N ASP A 17 -17.61 13.42 3.53
CA ASP A 17 -19.02 13.50 3.11
C ASP A 17 -19.59 12.07 2.96
N ALA A 18 -20.02 11.51 4.08
CA ALA A 18 -20.49 10.14 4.15
C ALA A 18 -21.75 9.89 3.30
N GLU A 19 -22.65 10.86 3.19
CA GLU A 19 -23.88 10.72 2.41
C GLU A 19 -23.60 10.67 0.92
N HIS A 20 -22.77 11.60 0.43
CA HIS A 20 -22.35 11.60 -0.96
C HIS A 20 -21.57 10.32 -1.30
N LEU A 21 -20.59 9.93 -0.47
CA LEU A 21 -19.81 8.72 -0.69
C LEU A 21 -20.70 7.48 -0.71
N ARG A 22 -21.64 7.36 0.23
CA ARG A 22 -22.63 6.28 0.28
C ARG A 22 -23.45 6.22 -1.01
N SER A 23 -23.96 7.38 -1.45
CA SER A 23 -24.75 7.49 -2.70
C SER A 23 -23.96 6.97 -3.90
N VAL A 24 -22.71 7.37 -4.05
CA VAL A 24 -21.83 6.91 -5.14
C VAL A 24 -21.61 5.39 -5.07
N ILE A 25 -21.30 4.84 -3.90
CA ILE A 25 -21.00 3.43 -3.71
C ILE A 25 -22.24 2.55 -3.91
N VAL A 26 -23.38 2.96 -3.33
CA VAL A 26 -24.59 2.14 -3.31
C VAL A 26 -25.33 2.15 -4.64
N ASN A 27 -25.32 3.28 -5.35
CA ASN A 27 -26.07 3.45 -6.61
C ASN A 27 -25.21 3.13 -7.85
N GLY A 28 -23.91 2.89 -7.70
CA GLY A 28 -22.99 2.75 -8.81
C GLY A 28 -22.99 1.38 -9.51
N ASP A 29 -23.68 0.38 -8.95
CA ASP A 29 -23.72 -1.02 -9.47
C ASP A 29 -22.33 -1.58 -9.83
N TYR A 30 -21.38 -1.41 -8.91
CA TYR A 30 -20.00 -1.85 -9.07
C TYR A 30 -19.83 -3.32 -8.66
N ASP A 31 -18.93 -4.06 -9.32
CA ASP A 31 -18.51 -5.39 -8.88
C ASP A 31 -17.68 -5.32 -7.58
N ALA A 32 -16.86 -4.29 -7.46
CA ALA A 32 -16.04 -4.06 -6.29
C ALA A 32 -15.82 -2.57 -6.00
N VAL A 33 -15.58 -2.26 -4.73
CA VAL A 33 -15.09 -0.97 -4.23
C VAL A 33 -13.67 -1.18 -3.72
N ILE A 34 -12.68 -0.52 -4.34
CA ILE A 34 -11.29 -0.57 -3.88
C ILE A 34 -11.03 0.68 -3.03
N ASN A 35 -10.85 0.51 -1.72
CA ASN A 35 -10.58 1.60 -0.81
C ASN A 35 -9.08 1.84 -0.65
N CYS A 36 -8.56 2.81 -1.40
CA CYS A 36 -7.18 3.28 -1.30
C CYS A 36 -7.05 4.55 -0.44
N ILE A 37 -8.11 4.96 0.26
CA ILE A 37 -8.08 6.15 1.10
C ILE A 37 -7.42 5.81 2.43
N GLY A 38 -6.48 6.66 2.86
CA GLY A 38 -5.83 6.50 4.14
C GLY A 38 -5.16 7.79 4.59
N LEU A 39 -5.15 8.03 5.90
CA LEU A 39 -4.40 9.10 6.52
C LEU A 39 -3.10 8.51 7.04
N LEU A 40 -1.97 8.94 6.47
CA LEU A 40 -0.67 8.28 6.63
C LEU A 40 0.16 8.91 7.75
N ASN A 41 0.95 8.11 8.47
CA ASN A 41 2.04 8.49 9.37
C ASN A 41 1.75 9.78 10.18
N GLN A 42 2.56 10.81 9.98
CA GLN A 42 2.47 12.09 10.71
C GLN A 42 1.11 12.80 10.57
N PHE A 43 0.39 12.57 9.48
CA PHE A 43 -0.96 13.15 9.33
C PHE A 43 -1.96 12.45 10.25
N ALA A 44 -1.80 11.16 10.52
CA ALA A 44 -2.60 10.42 11.48
C ALA A 44 -2.28 10.84 12.92
N GLU A 45 -1.00 11.10 13.24
CA GLU A 45 -0.58 11.61 14.54
C GLU A 45 -1.09 13.05 14.81
N SER A 46 -1.09 13.90 13.78
CA SER A 46 -1.53 15.31 13.93
C SER A 46 -3.05 15.49 13.95
N ALA A 47 -3.83 14.52 13.48
CA ALA A 47 -5.30 14.55 13.44
C ALA A 47 -5.88 13.16 13.76
N PRO A 48 -5.78 12.71 15.03
CA PRO A 48 -6.20 11.35 15.44
C PRO A 48 -7.68 11.08 15.14
N GLU A 49 -8.55 12.06 15.32
CA GLU A 49 -10.01 11.95 15.05
C GLU A 49 -10.26 11.64 13.57
N LYS A 50 -9.50 12.26 12.66
CA LYS A 50 -9.58 12.00 11.22
C LYS A 50 -9.01 10.63 10.86
N ALA A 51 -7.92 10.24 11.54
CA ALA A 51 -7.33 8.93 11.34
C ALA A 51 -8.29 7.81 11.77
N VAL A 52 -8.95 7.94 12.91
CA VAL A 52 -9.96 6.99 13.38
C VAL A 52 -11.11 6.89 12.37
N TYR A 53 -11.60 8.02 11.87
CA TYR A 53 -12.68 8.00 10.88
C TYR A 53 -12.24 7.33 9.57
N ILE A 54 -11.15 7.81 8.94
CA ILE A 54 -10.72 7.38 7.61
C ILE A 54 -10.12 5.96 7.63
N ASN A 55 -9.23 5.68 8.57
CA ASN A 55 -8.48 4.43 8.57
C ASN A 55 -9.24 3.27 9.22
N SER A 56 -10.12 3.56 10.20
CA SER A 56 -10.82 2.53 10.98
C SER A 56 -12.30 2.47 10.65
N TYR A 57 -13.04 3.56 10.84
CA TYR A 57 -14.49 3.53 10.75
C TYR A 57 -14.99 3.39 9.30
N LEU A 58 -14.42 4.14 8.37
CA LEU A 58 -14.86 4.17 6.97
C LEU A 58 -14.83 2.80 6.28
N PRO A 59 -13.79 1.95 6.40
CA PRO A 59 -13.82 0.61 5.82
C PRO A 59 -15.02 -0.21 6.27
N HIS A 60 -15.30 -0.24 7.57
CA HIS A 60 -16.45 -0.97 8.12
C HIS A 60 -17.79 -0.35 7.73
N GLN A 61 -17.84 0.97 7.62
CA GLN A 61 -19.02 1.68 7.13
C GLN A 61 -19.32 1.33 5.65
N ILE A 62 -18.29 1.25 4.80
CA ILE A 62 -18.44 0.77 3.42
C ILE A 62 -18.99 -0.65 3.39
N VAL A 63 -18.46 -1.56 4.22
CA VAL A 63 -18.98 -2.92 4.35
C VAL A 63 -20.47 -2.93 4.72
N ALA A 64 -20.86 -2.09 5.68
CA ALA A 64 -22.26 -1.97 6.10
C ALA A 64 -23.16 -1.46 4.94
N TRP A 65 -22.70 -0.49 4.17
CA TRP A 65 -23.44 -0.01 2.98
C TRP A 65 -23.56 -1.06 1.88
N LEU A 66 -22.59 -1.97 1.77
CA LEU A 66 -22.57 -3.07 0.81
C LEU A 66 -23.31 -4.33 1.31
N GLY A 67 -23.90 -4.27 2.49
CA GLY A 67 -24.73 -5.35 3.03
C GLY A 67 -25.87 -5.73 2.07
N GLY A 68 -26.02 -7.02 1.79
CA GLY A 68 -27.03 -7.53 0.85
C GLY A 68 -26.75 -7.32 -0.64
N LYS A 69 -25.65 -6.64 -1.03
CA LYS A 69 -25.21 -6.46 -2.43
C LYS A 69 -24.16 -7.50 -2.81
N ARG A 70 -24.01 -7.77 -4.13
CA ARG A 70 -22.90 -8.58 -4.65
C ARG A 70 -21.56 -7.85 -4.57
N THR A 71 -21.60 -6.53 -4.65
CA THR A 71 -20.43 -5.65 -4.56
C THR A 71 -19.63 -5.95 -3.29
N ARG A 72 -18.33 -6.08 -3.41
CA ARG A 72 -17.42 -6.36 -2.29
C ARG A 72 -16.38 -5.26 -2.12
N LEU A 73 -15.85 -5.14 -0.92
CA LEU A 73 -14.77 -4.22 -0.61
C LEU A 73 -13.41 -4.91 -0.80
N VAL A 74 -12.47 -4.22 -1.44
CA VAL A 74 -11.02 -4.48 -1.35
C VAL A 74 -10.40 -3.37 -0.54
N GLN A 75 -9.96 -3.68 0.68
CA GLN A 75 -9.40 -2.75 1.65
C GLN A 75 -7.87 -2.82 1.62
N MET A 76 -7.22 -1.67 1.73
CA MET A 76 -5.77 -1.58 1.88
C MET A 76 -5.37 -1.47 3.34
N SER A 77 -4.52 -2.39 3.80
CA SER A 77 -3.83 -2.31 5.08
C SER A 77 -2.32 -2.16 4.89
N THR A 78 -1.52 -2.38 5.91
CA THR A 78 -0.09 -2.07 5.94
C THR A 78 0.65 -3.01 6.91
N ASP A 79 1.95 -3.24 6.67
CA ASP A 79 2.87 -3.86 7.62
C ASP A 79 3.07 -3.01 8.89
N CYS A 80 2.75 -1.72 8.84
CA CYS A 80 2.86 -0.83 9.99
C CYS A 80 1.88 -1.18 11.12
N VAL A 81 0.89 -2.05 10.90
CA VAL A 81 0.06 -2.59 12.00
C VAL A 81 0.89 -3.32 13.05
N PHE A 82 2.13 -3.66 12.75
CA PHE A 82 3.09 -4.31 13.63
C PHE A 82 4.17 -3.34 14.16
N ALA A 83 4.63 -3.57 15.39
CA ALA A 83 5.70 -2.79 16.00
C ALA A 83 7.07 -3.01 15.35
N GLY A 84 7.32 -4.18 14.76
CA GLY A 84 8.55 -4.49 14.05
C GLY A 84 9.66 -5.07 14.95
N ASN A 85 9.29 -5.77 16.01
CA ASN A 85 10.22 -6.35 16.98
C ASN A 85 10.45 -7.85 16.75
N THR A 86 9.49 -8.55 16.13
CA THR A 86 9.42 -10.02 16.09
C THR A 86 9.03 -10.57 14.71
N GLY A 87 9.25 -9.81 13.64
CA GLY A 87 8.97 -10.29 12.27
C GLY A 87 9.67 -11.61 11.93
N PRO A 88 9.23 -12.34 10.91
CA PRO A 88 8.12 -12.01 10.02
C PRO A 88 6.73 -12.30 10.64
N TYR A 89 5.72 -11.51 10.23
CA TYR A 89 4.34 -11.62 10.74
C TYR A 89 3.42 -12.28 9.72
N SER A 90 2.68 -13.31 10.14
CA SER A 90 1.65 -13.97 9.34
C SER A 90 0.32 -13.22 9.38
N GLU A 91 -0.69 -13.68 8.60
CA GLU A 91 -2.04 -13.12 8.62
C GLU A 91 -2.67 -13.17 10.02
N GLY A 92 -2.44 -14.26 10.75
CA GLY A 92 -2.99 -14.46 12.11
C GLY A 92 -2.21 -13.76 13.23
N ALA A 93 -1.10 -13.07 12.93
CA ALA A 93 -0.34 -12.35 13.94
C ALA A 93 -1.13 -11.17 14.50
N PHE A 94 -1.07 -10.98 15.83
CA PHE A 94 -1.76 -9.88 16.51
C PHE A 94 -1.11 -8.54 16.20
N PRO A 95 -1.84 -7.53 15.68
CA PRO A 95 -1.32 -6.20 15.42
C PRO A 95 -0.94 -5.49 16.71
N ASP A 96 0.35 -5.21 16.91
CA ASP A 96 0.93 -4.62 18.12
C ASP A 96 1.54 -3.22 17.88
N GLY A 97 1.28 -2.61 16.72
CA GLY A 97 1.71 -1.26 16.36
C GLY A 97 1.21 -0.20 17.34
N ARG A 98 2.00 0.85 17.56
CA ARG A 98 1.78 1.79 18.68
C ARG A 98 1.29 3.17 18.27
N SER A 99 1.65 3.63 17.07
CA SER A 99 1.24 4.95 16.56
C SER A 99 -0.27 5.00 16.27
N TYR A 100 -0.83 6.19 16.15
CA TYR A 100 -2.21 6.33 15.69
C TYR A 100 -2.40 5.73 14.30
N TYR A 101 -1.42 5.92 13.41
CA TYR A 101 -1.46 5.30 12.08
C TYR A 101 -1.57 3.78 12.20
N ASP A 102 -0.65 3.15 12.92
CA ASP A 102 -0.58 1.69 13.07
C ASP A 102 -1.90 1.13 13.61
N ARG A 103 -2.37 1.70 14.72
CA ARG A 103 -3.58 1.25 15.44
C ARG A 103 -4.84 1.47 14.62
N THR A 104 -4.98 2.63 13.97
CA THR A 104 -6.18 2.93 13.18
C THR A 104 -6.23 2.09 11.90
N LYS A 105 -5.08 1.78 11.30
CA LYS A 105 -5.02 0.86 10.15
C LYS A 105 -5.38 -0.56 10.57
N ALA A 106 -4.89 -1.04 11.71
CA ALA A 106 -5.24 -2.36 12.24
C ALA A 106 -6.75 -2.48 12.52
N LEU A 107 -7.35 -1.47 13.14
CA LEU A 107 -8.80 -1.44 13.40
C LEU A 107 -9.66 -1.36 12.11
N GLY A 108 -9.09 -0.91 11.01
CA GLY A 108 -9.79 -0.83 9.71
C GLY A 108 -9.62 -2.06 8.83
N GLU A 109 -8.94 -3.09 9.30
CA GLU A 109 -8.85 -4.36 8.58
C GLU A 109 -10.22 -5.08 8.62
N VAL A 110 -10.67 -5.50 7.45
CA VAL A 110 -11.90 -6.27 7.27
C VAL A 110 -11.49 -7.70 6.95
N ASP A 111 -11.87 -8.63 7.83
CA ASP A 111 -11.60 -10.07 7.68
C ASP A 111 -12.91 -10.84 7.77
N ASP A 112 -13.53 -11.08 6.62
CA ASP A 112 -14.79 -11.79 6.51
C ASP A 112 -14.85 -12.66 5.25
N GLY A 113 -15.90 -13.44 5.08
CA GLY A 113 -16.07 -14.36 3.94
C GLY A 113 -16.46 -13.69 2.62
N LYS A 114 -16.57 -12.35 2.55
CA LYS A 114 -16.99 -11.62 1.35
C LYS A 114 -15.96 -10.62 0.88
N ASN A 115 -15.42 -9.82 1.78
CA ASN A 115 -14.52 -8.72 1.49
C ASN A 115 -13.06 -9.18 1.53
N LEU A 116 -12.15 -8.36 1.03
CA LEU A 116 -10.72 -8.66 1.02
C LEU A 116 -9.97 -7.49 1.65
N THR A 117 -9.04 -7.79 2.55
CA THR A 117 -8.02 -6.85 3.00
C THR A 117 -6.63 -7.32 2.55
N PHE A 118 -5.95 -6.52 1.73
CA PHE A 118 -4.52 -6.71 1.48
C PHE A 118 -3.70 -5.99 2.54
N ARG A 119 -2.89 -6.74 3.27
CA ARG A 119 -1.85 -6.21 4.17
C ARG A 119 -0.52 -6.29 3.45
N ASN A 120 0.09 -5.14 3.17
CA ASN A 120 1.37 -5.05 2.48
C ASN A 120 1.99 -3.66 2.67
N SER A 121 3.29 -3.57 2.51
CA SER A 121 3.97 -2.30 2.25
C SER A 121 4.04 -2.04 0.74
N ILE A 122 4.04 -0.79 0.33
CA ILE A 122 4.08 -0.42 -1.09
C ILE A 122 5.19 0.56 -1.41
N ILE A 123 5.72 0.43 -2.61
CA ILE A 123 6.62 1.39 -3.25
C ILE A 123 6.09 1.72 -4.64
N GLY A 124 6.29 2.96 -5.07
CA GLY A 124 5.86 3.36 -6.42
C GLY A 124 6.08 4.83 -6.68
N PRO A 125 5.90 5.23 -7.94
CA PRO A 125 5.93 6.63 -8.32
C PRO A 125 4.73 7.36 -7.72
N ASP A 126 4.94 8.60 -7.32
CA ASP A 126 3.90 9.47 -6.80
C ASP A 126 3.54 10.52 -7.87
N ILE A 127 2.26 10.72 -8.10
CA ILE A 127 1.76 11.76 -9.01
C ILE A 127 1.89 13.15 -8.36
N ASN A 128 1.96 13.18 -7.03
CA ASN A 128 2.05 14.42 -6.26
C ASN A 128 3.52 14.79 -6.01
N GLU A 129 3.91 16.02 -6.34
CA GLU A 129 5.25 16.55 -6.09
C GLU A 129 5.68 16.50 -4.61
N ASN A 130 4.70 16.54 -3.70
CA ASN A 130 4.92 16.43 -2.26
C ASN A 130 4.69 15.01 -1.73
N GLY A 131 4.86 13.99 -2.57
CA GLY A 131 4.76 12.60 -2.18
C GLY A 131 5.75 12.23 -1.07
N ILE A 132 5.33 11.30 -0.20
CA ILE A 132 6.11 10.88 0.99
C ILE A 132 6.67 9.45 0.87
N GLY A 133 6.43 8.78 -0.25
CA GLY A 133 6.88 7.41 -0.50
C GLY A 133 8.41 7.30 -0.58
N LEU A 134 8.95 6.14 -0.19
CA LEU A 134 10.40 5.88 -0.20
C LEU A 134 11.01 6.08 -1.59
N PHE A 135 10.33 5.62 -2.63
CA PHE A 135 10.79 5.79 -4.01
C PHE A 135 10.84 7.27 -4.40
N HIS A 136 9.77 8.01 -4.10
CA HIS A 136 9.71 9.45 -4.37
C HIS A 136 10.80 10.24 -3.63
N TRP A 137 11.03 9.92 -2.34
CA TRP A 137 12.12 10.49 -1.56
C TRP A 137 13.48 10.19 -2.21
N PHE A 138 13.72 8.92 -2.62
CA PHE A 138 14.98 8.51 -3.23
C PHE A 138 15.26 9.27 -4.55
N MET A 139 14.26 9.45 -5.39
CA MET A 139 14.42 10.13 -6.68
C MET A 139 14.86 11.59 -6.56
N LYS A 140 14.63 12.21 -5.40
CA LYS A 140 15.07 13.59 -5.08
C LYS A 140 16.48 13.65 -4.49
N GLN A 141 17.10 12.51 -4.17
CA GLN A 141 18.43 12.51 -3.55
C GLN A 141 19.53 12.77 -4.55
N LYS A 142 20.61 13.43 -4.07
CA LYS A 142 21.83 13.70 -4.81
C LYS A 142 23.04 13.42 -3.92
N GLY A 143 24.19 13.16 -4.54
CA GLY A 143 25.44 12.92 -3.82
C GLY A 143 25.44 11.60 -3.07
N TYR A 144 25.42 11.63 -1.75
CA TYR A 144 25.45 10.42 -0.91
C TYR A 144 24.31 10.37 0.08
N ILE A 145 23.83 9.15 0.36
CA ILE A 145 22.80 8.85 1.36
C ILE A 145 23.18 7.61 2.15
N ASN A 146 22.50 7.37 3.25
CA ASN A 146 22.63 6.12 4.01
C ASN A 146 21.50 5.16 3.64
N GLY A 147 21.87 3.90 3.34
CA GLY A 147 20.95 2.78 3.19
C GLY A 147 21.06 1.83 4.38
N PHE A 148 19.94 1.52 5.03
CA PHE A 148 19.92 0.71 6.25
C PHE A 148 19.98 -0.79 5.93
N THR A 149 21.04 -1.47 6.40
CA THR A 149 21.27 -2.90 6.16
C THR A 149 20.56 -3.81 7.16
N LYS A 150 20.09 -3.25 8.30
CA LYS A 150 19.35 -3.98 9.35
C LYS A 150 17.86 -3.58 9.42
N ALA A 151 17.41 -2.71 8.53
CA ALA A 151 15.99 -2.45 8.34
C ALA A 151 15.51 -3.30 7.16
N VAL A 152 14.87 -4.41 7.47
CA VAL A 152 14.32 -5.34 6.47
C VAL A 152 12.88 -4.98 6.10
N TRP A 153 12.52 -5.30 4.87
CA TRP A 153 11.26 -4.92 4.27
C TRP A 153 10.69 -6.06 3.41
N THR A 154 9.36 -6.18 3.45
CA THR A 154 8.56 -6.93 2.48
C THR A 154 7.49 -6.01 1.91
N GLY A 155 7.14 -6.23 0.66
CA GLY A 155 6.08 -5.44 0.02
C GLY A 155 6.12 -5.59 -1.49
N VAL A 156 5.32 -4.78 -2.15
CA VAL A 156 5.15 -4.82 -3.60
C VAL A 156 5.20 -3.42 -4.22
N THR A 157 5.38 -3.33 -5.53
CA THR A 157 5.15 -2.07 -6.24
C THR A 157 3.64 -1.80 -6.37
N THR A 158 3.26 -0.53 -6.50
CA THR A 158 1.87 -0.13 -6.77
C THR A 158 1.31 -0.81 -8.02
N LEU A 159 2.15 -1.05 -9.04
CA LEU A 159 1.78 -1.78 -10.25
C LEU A 159 1.48 -3.27 -9.94
N THR A 160 2.34 -3.93 -9.19
CA THR A 160 2.12 -5.33 -8.77
C THR A 160 0.86 -5.45 -7.91
N LEU A 161 0.63 -4.50 -7.00
CA LEU A 161 -0.58 -4.43 -6.19
C LEU A 161 -1.84 -4.33 -7.06
N ALA A 162 -1.85 -3.46 -8.07
CA ALA A 162 -2.99 -3.32 -8.98
C ALA A 162 -3.28 -4.63 -9.73
N LYS A 163 -2.25 -5.31 -10.25
CA LYS A 163 -2.37 -6.63 -10.88
C LYS A 163 -2.91 -7.70 -9.91
N ALA A 164 -2.45 -7.67 -8.64
CA ALA A 164 -2.93 -8.58 -7.62
C ALA A 164 -4.39 -8.33 -7.26
N MET A 165 -4.83 -7.07 -7.17
CA MET A 165 -6.24 -6.71 -6.94
C MET A 165 -7.15 -7.24 -8.03
N GLU A 166 -6.80 -7.05 -9.30
CA GLU A 166 -7.55 -7.57 -10.44
C GLU A 166 -7.67 -9.10 -10.38
N ASN A 167 -6.56 -9.79 -10.18
CA ASN A 167 -6.54 -11.25 -10.05
C ASN A 167 -7.35 -11.75 -8.83
N ALA A 168 -7.27 -11.07 -7.71
CA ALA A 168 -8.02 -11.40 -6.50
C ALA A 168 -9.53 -11.26 -6.70
N LEU A 169 -9.96 -10.26 -7.47
CA LEU A 169 -11.37 -10.09 -7.83
C LEU A 169 -11.85 -11.23 -8.72
N VAL A 170 -11.08 -11.61 -9.72
CA VAL A 170 -11.40 -12.74 -10.62
C VAL A 170 -11.47 -14.08 -9.87
N GLN A 171 -10.55 -14.31 -8.92
CA GLN A 171 -10.47 -15.55 -8.14
C GLN A 171 -11.38 -15.57 -6.91
N ASN A 172 -12.12 -14.48 -6.64
CA ASN A 172 -12.97 -14.34 -5.47
C ASN A 172 -12.22 -14.51 -4.13
N LEU A 173 -10.97 -14.04 -4.05
CA LEU A 173 -10.20 -14.04 -2.82
C LEU A 173 -10.89 -13.18 -1.76
N THR A 174 -11.00 -13.66 -0.52
CA THR A 174 -11.65 -12.98 0.61
C THR A 174 -10.79 -13.03 1.88
N GLY A 175 -11.18 -12.28 2.89
CA GLY A 175 -10.50 -12.25 4.20
C GLY A 175 -9.22 -11.40 4.18
N LEU A 176 -8.37 -11.60 5.18
CA LEU A 176 -7.09 -10.91 5.32
C LEU A 176 -5.99 -11.67 4.59
N TYR A 177 -5.21 -10.97 3.76
CA TYR A 177 -4.14 -11.56 2.95
C TYR A 177 -2.87 -10.70 2.99
N ASN A 178 -1.74 -11.30 3.38
CA ASN A 178 -0.42 -10.67 3.30
C ASN A 178 0.13 -10.76 1.87
N LEU A 179 0.08 -9.65 1.11
CA LEU A 179 0.54 -9.63 -0.28
C LEU A 179 2.05 -9.40 -0.34
N VAL A 180 2.81 -10.50 -0.33
CA VAL A 180 4.27 -10.53 -0.36
C VAL A 180 4.77 -11.72 -1.16
N ASN A 181 6.04 -11.71 -1.58
CA ASN A 181 6.69 -12.82 -2.25
C ASN A 181 7.41 -13.79 -1.28
N ASN A 182 7.15 -13.67 0.02
CA ASN A 182 7.80 -14.44 1.10
C ASN A 182 9.34 -14.32 1.14
N GLN A 183 9.88 -13.26 0.56
CA GLN A 183 11.31 -12.90 0.65
C GLN A 183 11.39 -11.49 1.24
N SER A 184 12.43 -11.22 2.01
CA SER A 184 12.72 -9.88 2.50
C SER A 184 13.86 -9.25 1.71
N ILE A 185 13.90 -7.92 1.71
CA ILE A 185 14.99 -7.13 1.15
C ILE A 185 15.37 -6.06 2.18
N THR A 186 16.66 -5.71 2.29
CA THR A 186 17.05 -4.60 3.14
C THR A 186 16.69 -3.26 2.50
N LYS A 187 16.48 -2.22 3.30
CA LYS A 187 16.30 -0.86 2.77
C LYS A 187 17.50 -0.43 1.92
N TYR A 188 18.72 -0.86 2.28
CA TYR A 188 19.91 -0.62 1.50
C TYR A 188 19.81 -1.24 0.10
N ASP A 189 19.51 -2.54 0.01
CA ASP A 189 19.45 -3.24 -1.28
C ASP A 189 18.30 -2.72 -2.15
N LEU A 190 17.17 -2.37 -1.54
CA LEU A 190 16.03 -1.76 -2.26
C LEU A 190 16.41 -0.41 -2.88
N LEU A 191 17.16 0.44 -2.15
CA LEU A 191 17.67 1.70 -2.68
C LEU A 191 18.70 1.47 -3.79
N CYS A 192 19.52 0.41 -3.69
CA CYS A 192 20.44 0.03 -4.78
C CYS A 192 19.68 -0.37 -6.05
N LEU A 193 18.55 -1.08 -5.95
CA LEU A 193 17.71 -1.37 -7.11
C LEU A 193 17.15 -0.10 -7.75
N PHE A 194 16.65 0.85 -6.95
CA PHE A 194 16.20 2.14 -7.48
C PHE A 194 17.33 2.89 -8.17
N ASN A 195 18.51 2.92 -7.56
CA ASN A 195 19.68 3.57 -8.12
C ASN A 195 20.09 2.99 -9.48
N LYS A 196 20.13 1.65 -9.54
CA LYS A 196 20.47 0.92 -10.77
C LYS A 196 19.51 1.23 -11.92
N TYR A 197 18.20 1.15 -11.68
CA TYR A 197 17.21 1.21 -12.75
C TYR A 197 16.67 2.60 -13.06
N PHE A 198 16.71 3.54 -12.12
CA PHE A 198 16.16 4.88 -12.30
C PHE A 198 17.19 6.01 -12.30
N ARG A 199 18.39 5.75 -11.73
CA ARG A 199 19.40 6.80 -11.53
C ARG A 199 20.79 6.44 -12.11
N ASN A 200 20.90 5.38 -12.90
CA ASN A 200 22.17 4.95 -13.51
C ASN A 200 23.34 4.88 -12.52
N ASN A 201 23.06 4.54 -11.26
CA ASN A 201 24.02 4.50 -10.14
C ASN A 201 24.66 5.86 -9.77
N GLU A 202 23.99 6.98 -10.03
CA GLU A 202 24.51 8.32 -9.73
C GLU A 202 24.59 8.62 -8.22
N VAL A 203 23.76 7.98 -7.39
CA VAL A 203 23.69 8.24 -5.95
C VAL A 203 24.62 7.29 -5.21
N VAL A 204 25.51 7.81 -4.39
CA VAL A 204 26.36 6.99 -3.52
C VAL A 204 25.55 6.54 -2.31
N ILE A 205 25.36 5.23 -2.14
CA ILE A 205 24.57 4.67 -1.02
C ILE A 205 25.53 4.03 -0.02
N ASN A 206 25.72 4.67 1.12
CA ASN A 206 26.55 4.16 2.20
C ASN A 206 25.76 3.14 3.03
N ARG A 207 26.42 2.04 3.41
CA ARG A 207 25.84 1.04 4.30
C ARG A 207 25.76 1.59 5.72
N SER A 208 24.58 1.45 6.36
CA SER A 208 24.34 1.91 7.72
C SER A 208 23.60 0.84 8.52
N GLU A 209 24.02 0.60 9.75
CA GLU A 209 23.37 -0.32 10.69
C GLU A 209 22.57 0.43 11.78
N ASN A 210 22.46 1.76 11.68
CA ASN A 210 21.86 2.61 12.71
C ASN A 210 20.36 2.41 12.91
N LEU A 211 19.68 1.68 12.01
CA LEU A 211 18.27 1.35 12.14
C LEU A 211 18.09 -0.16 12.06
N VAL A 212 17.59 -0.75 13.14
CA VAL A 212 17.14 -2.15 13.19
C VAL A 212 15.61 -2.15 13.22
N LEU A 213 14.99 -2.72 12.21
CA LEU A 213 13.53 -2.78 12.08
C LEU A 213 13.14 -4.01 11.26
N ASP A 214 12.21 -4.80 11.78
CA ASP A 214 11.66 -5.96 11.07
C ASP A 214 10.13 -5.99 11.16
N LYS A 215 9.47 -5.35 10.20
CA LYS A 215 8.03 -5.42 9.97
C LYS A 215 7.67 -6.36 8.82
N THR A 216 8.56 -7.30 8.49
CA THR A 216 8.34 -8.19 7.37
C THR A 216 7.10 -9.05 7.57
N LEU A 217 6.40 -9.29 6.49
CA LEU A 217 5.22 -10.15 6.43
C LEU A 217 5.59 -11.48 5.78
N VAL A 218 4.88 -12.53 6.16
CA VAL A 218 4.88 -13.82 5.48
C VAL A 218 3.44 -14.19 5.13
N CYS A 219 3.24 -14.69 3.92
CA CYS A 219 1.95 -15.22 3.49
C CYS A 219 1.93 -16.73 3.72
N ASN A 220 1.00 -17.18 4.56
CA ASN A 220 0.75 -18.60 4.81
C ASN A 220 -0.48 -19.13 4.07
N ARG A 221 -1.21 -18.28 3.35
CA ARG A 221 -2.37 -18.66 2.55
C ARG A 221 -1.95 -19.22 1.21
N THR A 222 -2.69 -20.22 0.72
CA THR A 222 -2.43 -20.94 -0.54
C THR A 222 -3.62 -20.88 -1.51
N ASP A 223 -4.65 -20.15 -1.15
CA ASP A 223 -5.91 -20.05 -1.89
C ASP A 223 -5.95 -18.90 -2.92
N PHE A 224 -4.79 -18.30 -3.21
CA PHE A 224 -4.64 -17.26 -4.23
C PHE A 224 -3.55 -17.64 -5.23
N ASN A 225 -3.94 -17.86 -6.47
CA ASN A 225 -3.00 -18.19 -7.54
C ASN A 225 -2.48 -16.91 -8.21
N PHE A 226 -1.64 -16.18 -7.50
CA PHE A 226 -0.93 -15.01 -8.00
C PHE A 226 0.51 -15.04 -7.50
N VAL A 227 1.46 -15.14 -8.42
CA VAL A 227 2.87 -15.13 -8.08
C VAL A 227 3.36 -13.69 -7.97
N VAL A 228 3.69 -13.25 -6.76
CA VAL A 228 4.35 -11.95 -6.54
C VAL A 228 5.79 -12.04 -7.05
N PRO A 229 6.21 -11.17 -8.00
CA PRO A 229 7.54 -11.24 -8.59
C PRO A 229 8.65 -10.92 -7.59
N THR A 230 9.90 -11.18 -7.97
CA THR A 230 11.08 -10.74 -7.20
C THR A 230 11.14 -9.20 -7.14
N TYR A 231 11.84 -8.65 -6.15
CA TYR A 231 11.99 -7.20 -6.02
C TYR A 231 12.60 -6.54 -7.25
N GLU A 232 13.61 -7.18 -7.84
CA GLU A 232 14.25 -6.68 -9.06
C GLU A 232 13.27 -6.66 -10.24
N GLN A 233 12.50 -7.73 -10.43
CA GLN A 233 11.47 -7.79 -11.49
C GLN A 233 10.39 -6.71 -11.29
N MET A 234 9.91 -6.53 -10.07
CA MET A 234 8.92 -5.48 -9.74
C MET A 234 9.45 -4.08 -10.03
N VAL A 235 10.74 -3.82 -9.74
CA VAL A 235 11.37 -2.52 -10.01
C VAL A 235 11.56 -2.30 -11.52
N ILE A 236 11.95 -3.34 -12.27
CA ILE A 236 12.05 -3.27 -13.75
C ILE A 236 10.68 -3.00 -14.38
N GLU A 237 9.63 -3.71 -13.96
CA GLU A 237 8.27 -3.47 -14.44
C GLU A 237 7.78 -2.05 -14.12
N MET A 238 8.05 -1.59 -12.90
CA MET A 238 7.73 -0.22 -12.47
C MET A 238 8.46 0.81 -13.34
N LYS A 239 9.74 0.59 -13.67
CA LYS A 239 10.51 1.46 -14.58
C LYS A 239 9.85 1.52 -15.96
N GLY A 240 9.51 0.38 -16.54
CA GLY A 240 8.82 0.32 -17.84
C GLY A 240 7.46 1.04 -17.80
N TRP A 241 6.72 0.90 -16.71
CA TRP A 241 5.46 1.64 -16.52
C TRP A 241 5.69 3.15 -16.50
N VAL A 242 6.64 3.64 -15.70
CA VAL A 242 6.97 5.07 -15.61
C VAL A 242 7.43 5.62 -16.96
N ASP A 243 8.28 4.89 -17.69
CA ASP A 243 8.76 5.32 -19.00
C ASP A 243 7.65 5.45 -20.04
N ASN A 244 6.64 4.59 -19.97
CA ASN A 244 5.50 4.62 -20.88
C ASN A 244 4.40 5.61 -20.47
N HIS A 245 4.51 6.25 -19.30
CA HIS A 245 3.50 7.18 -18.75
C HIS A 245 4.17 8.45 -18.20
N LYS A 246 5.12 9.02 -18.93
CA LYS A 246 5.86 10.23 -18.52
C LYS A 246 4.94 11.41 -18.23
N GLU A 247 3.80 11.49 -18.90
CA GLU A 247 2.79 12.51 -18.66
C GLU A 247 2.19 12.47 -17.26
N LEU A 248 2.14 11.29 -16.63
CA LEU A 248 1.71 11.12 -15.23
C LEU A 248 2.83 11.33 -14.22
N TYR A 249 4.07 11.08 -14.65
CA TYR A 249 5.23 11.03 -13.78
C TYR A 249 6.37 11.93 -14.28
N PRO A 250 6.14 13.23 -14.41
CA PRO A 250 7.16 14.15 -14.98
C PRO A 250 8.40 14.31 -14.09
N LEU A 251 8.36 13.80 -12.85
CA LEU A 251 9.46 13.90 -11.87
C LEU A 251 10.46 12.74 -11.95
N TYR A 252 10.21 11.72 -12.79
CA TYR A 252 11.02 10.48 -12.82
C TYR A 252 11.61 10.17 -14.18
#